data_cb50973eff702ff67d21ac669b26f28f
#
_entry.id   cb50973eff702ff67d21ac669b26f28f
#
_cell.length_a   1.000
_cell.length_b   1.000
_cell.length_c   1.000
_cell.angle_alpha   90.00
_cell.angle_beta   90.00
_cell.angle_gamma   90.00
#
_symmetry.space_group_name_H-M   'P 1'
#
loop_
_entity.id
_entity.type
_entity.pdbx_description
1 polymer ?
#
loop_
_entity_poly.entity_id
_entity_poly.type
_entity_poly.pdbx_seq_one_letter_code
_entity_poly.pdbx_strand_id
1 'polypeptide(L)'
;MIELSEALVTAWTPDPSGGPDTVTRLLGPVTLRLTERRVAVVGANGSGKSTLARLLNGLVLPSSGTVRVDGLDTRTDGPAVRRRVGFVFTDPDAQLVMPTPVEDVALSLRRSVPDAREREARARAALARVGLADRADLPVHALSGGQRQLLALTSVLATDPDVLVCDEPTTLLDLRWRAVVDDLLADLPQQVVVVTHDLDAAQHAERVLVVDDGRVVHDGEPSAAVAAYRDLMASSPVRAGDVP
;
A
#
# COMPACT_ATOMS: atom_id res chain seq x y z
N MET A 1 -8.73 -8.66 -9.78
CA MET A 1 -9.24 -9.55 -8.69
C MET A 1 -8.06 -10.14 -7.92
N ILE A 2 -8.10 -10.05 -6.57
CA ILE A 2 -7.05 -10.57 -5.68
C ILE A 2 -7.63 -11.73 -4.86
N GLU A 3 -6.90 -12.83 -4.75
CA GLU A 3 -7.31 -14.03 -4.01
C GLU A 3 -6.18 -14.48 -3.07
N LEU A 4 -6.52 -14.67 -1.81
CA LEU A 4 -5.68 -15.28 -0.79
C LEU A 4 -6.33 -16.60 -0.37
N SER A 5 -5.55 -17.66 -0.29
CA SER A 5 -6.02 -18.97 0.18
C SER A 5 -5.08 -19.47 1.25
N GLU A 6 -5.56 -19.52 2.50
CA GLU A 6 -4.79 -19.94 3.69
C GLU A 6 -3.41 -19.26 3.76
N ALA A 7 -3.32 -17.99 3.33
CA ALA A 7 -2.07 -17.25 3.27
C ALA A 7 -1.57 -16.92 4.69
N LEU A 8 -0.43 -17.47 5.07
CA LEU A 8 0.22 -17.29 6.36
C LEU A 8 1.58 -16.65 6.16
N VAL A 9 1.92 -15.65 6.97
CA VAL A 9 3.26 -15.07 7.04
C VAL A 9 3.82 -15.24 8.44
N THR A 10 5.01 -15.83 8.53
CA THR A 10 5.78 -15.99 9.77
C THR A 10 7.14 -15.35 9.63
N ALA A 11 7.68 -14.82 10.72
CA ALA A 11 9.06 -14.37 10.84
C ALA A 11 9.85 -15.28 11.77
N TRP A 12 11.11 -15.49 11.43
CA TRP A 12 12.08 -16.16 12.29
C TRP A 12 12.84 -15.12 13.08
N THR A 13 12.88 -15.28 14.38
CA THR A 13 13.66 -14.43 15.28
C THR A 13 14.69 -15.32 15.97
N PRO A 14 16.00 -15.17 15.65
CA PRO A 14 17.06 -15.89 16.32
C PRO A 14 17.05 -15.54 17.81
N ASP A 15 17.27 -16.54 18.68
CA ASP A 15 17.47 -16.29 20.10
C ASP A 15 18.91 -15.77 20.33
N PRO A 16 19.09 -14.51 20.79
CA PRO A 16 20.41 -13.93 21.02
C PRO A 16 21.20 -14.65 22.13
N SER A 17 20.54 -15.45 22.97
CA SER A 17 21.18 -16.26 24.01
C SER A 17 21.62 -17.66 23.55
N GLY A 18 21.40 -18.00 22.25
CA GLY A 18 21.72 -19.32 21.69
C GLY A 18 20.67 -20.39 22.00
N GLY A 19 19.50 -20.00 22.47
CA GLY A 19 18.32 -20.86 22.61
C GLY A 19 17.66 -21.18 21.26
N PRO A 20 16.52 -21.88 21.24
CA PRO A 20 15.81 -22.20 20.03
C PRO A 20 15.20 -20.94 19.41
N ASP A 21 15.35 -20.81 18.08
CA ASP A 21 14.73 -19.73 17.31
C ASP A 21 13.22 -19.68 17.52
N THR A 22 12.67 -18.47 17.60
CA THR A 22 11.22 -18.27 17.75
C THR A 22 10.58 -18.01 16.38
N VAL A 23 9.49 -18.69 16.10
CA VAL A 23 8.66 -18.42 14.91
C VAL A 23 7.46 -17.58 15.34
N THR A 24 7.44 -16.34 14.91
CA THR A 24 6.35 -15.41 15.20
C THR A 24 5.42 -15.30 13.99
N ARG A 25 4.10 -15.43 14.21
CA ARG A 25 3.11 -15.16 13.19
C ARG A 25 2.98 -13.65 13.00
N LEU A 26 3.18 -13.20 11.76
CA LEU A 26 2.96 -11.80 11.36
C LEU A 26 1.57 -11.58 10.77
N LEU A 27 1.03 -12.60 10.07
CA LEU A 27 -0.31 -12.54 9.47
C LEU A 27 -0.83 -13.94 9.15
N GLY A 28 -2.11 -14.16 9.34
CA GLY A 28 -2.89 -15.28 8.83
C GLY A 28 -3.03 -16.48 9.80
N PRO A 29 -3.54 -17.60 9.28
CA PRO A 29 -3.93 -17.81 7.87
C PRO A 29 -5.10 -16.91 7.44
N VAL A 30 -5.02 -16.39 6.22
CA VAL A 30 -6.04 -15.50 5.63
C VAL A 30 -6.57 -16.12 4.34
N THR A 31 -7.89 -16.22 4.25
CA THR A 31 -8.61 -16.60 3.02
C THR A 31 -9.56 -15.48 2.66
N LEU A 32 -9.29 -14.78 1.54
CA LEU A 32 -10.01 -13.60 1.07
C LEU A 32 -10.10 -13.59 -0.45
N ARG A 33 -11.17 -12.97 -0.95
CA ARG A 33 -11.30 -12.59 -2.36
C ARG A 33 -11.72 -11.14 -2.44
N LEU A 34 -10.88 -10.28 -3.04
CA LEU A 34 -11.12 -8.85 -3.18
C LEU A 34 -11.48 -8.53 -4.63
N THR A 35 -12.73 -8.12 -4.84
CA THR A 35 -13.30 -7.77 -6.15
C THR A 35 -13.77 -6.32 -6.18
N GLU A 36 -13.95 -5.73 -5.02
CA GLU A 36 -14.41 -4.36 -4.83
C GLU A 36 -13.37 -3.36 -5.36
N ARG A 37 -13.83 -2.23 -5.90
CA ARG A 37 -12.93 -1.19 -6.43
C ARG A 37 -12.20 -0.45 -5.31
N ARG A 38 -12.84 -0.28 -4.17
CA ARG A 38 -12.29 0.46 -3.01
C ARG A 38 -12.35 -0.44 -1.78
N VAL A 39 -11.17 -0.85 -1.34
CA VAL A 39 -11.01 -1.67 -0.13
C VAL A 39 -10.15 -0.90 0.86
N ALA A 40 -10.60 -0.77 2.09
CA ALA A 40 -9.77 -0.25 3.18
C ALA A 40 -9.34 -1.38 4.13
N VAL A 41 -8.14 -1.25 4.68
CA VAL A 41 -7.60 -2.15 5.71
C VAL A 41 -7.28 -1.31 6.93
N VAL A 42 -7.96 -1.55 8.03
CA VAL A 42 -7.78 -0.83 9.30
C VAL A 42 -7.30 -1.77 10.40
N GLY A 43 -6.73 -1.21 11.46
CA GLY A 43 -6.24 -1.97 12.61
C GLY A 43 -5.16 -1.20 13.39
N ALA A 44 -4.78 -1.67 14.55
CA ALA A 44 -3.74 -1.06 15.39
C ALA A 44 -2.34 -1.16 14.75
N ASN A 45 -1.39 -0.36 15.25
CA ASN A 45 0.01 -0.48 14.83
C ASN A 45 0.54 -1.88 15.20
N GLY A 46 1.30 -2.48 14.29
CA GLY A 46 1.82 -3.85 14.48
C GLY A 46 0.80 -4.97 14.27
N SER A 47 -0.48 -4.67 13.94
CA SER A 47 -1.51 -5.70 13.77
C SER A 47 -1.35 -6.60 12.55
N GLY A 48 -0.45 -6.27 11.60
CA GLY A 48 -0.22 -7.06 10.37
C GLY A 48 -0.75 -6.42 9.09
N LYS A 49 -1.33 -5.21 9.11
CA LYS A 49 -1.89 -4.50 7.92
C LYS A 49 -0.88 -4.35 6.79
N SER A 50 0.30 -3.81 7.08
CA SER A 50 1.36 -3.63 6.08
C SER A 50 1.88 -4.97 5.54
N THR A 51 1.86 -6.03 6.36
CA THR A 51 2.18 -7.39 5.90
C THR A 51 1.13 -7.88 4.91
N LEU A 52 -0.16 -7.66 5.19
CA LEU A 52 -1.25 -7.97 4.25
C LEU A 52 -1.08 -7.17 2.95
N ALA A 53 -0.87 -5.85 3.03
CA ALA A 53 -0.65 -5.01 1.85
C ALA A 53 0.51 -5.53 0.98
N ARG A 54 1.65 -5.85 1.59
CA ARG A 54 2.85 -6.34 0.88
C ARG A 54 2.70 -7.74 0.30
N LEU A 55 1.80 -8.57 0.84
CA LEU A 55 1.44 -9.85 0.22
C LEU A 55 0.76 -9.65 -1.14
N LEU A 56 -0.08 -8.60 -1.28
CA LEU A 56 -0.90 -8.39 -2.47
C LEU A 56 -0.08 -8.09 -3.73
N ASN A 57 1.13 -7.55 -3.58
CA ASN A 57 2.02 -7.29 -4.72
C ASN A 57 3.26 -8.19 -4.74
N GLY A 58 3.36 -9.16 -3.82
CA GLY A 58 4.49 -10.09 -3.73
C GLY A 58 5.80 -9.45 -3.23
N LEU A 59 5.74 -8.32 -2.51
CA LEU A 59 6.88 -7.79 -1.72
C LEU A 59 7.17 -8.67 -0.52
N VAL A 60 6.14 -9.28 0.06
CA VAL A 60 6.23 -10.36 1.03
C VAL A 60 5.59 -11.58 0.40
N LEU A 61 6.23 -12.73 0.53
CA LEU A 61 5.68 -14.00 0.07
C LEU A 61 5.08 -14.77 1.25
N PRO A 62 3.96 -15.47 1.05
CA PRO A 62 3.38 -16.26 2.13
C PRO A 62 4.31 -17.41 2.52
N SER A 63 4.47 -17.69 3.82
CA SER A 63 5.21 -18.85 4.33
C SER A 63 4.48 -20.16 3.98
N SER A 64 3.14 -20.13 4.00
CA SER A 64 2.25 -21.19 3.48
C SER A 64 0.99 -20.59 2.87
N GLY A 65 0.23 -21.39 2.14
CA GLY A 65 -0.92 -20.92 1.36
C GLY A 65 -0.49 -20.21 0.08
N THR A 66 -1.42 -19.53 -0.59
CA THR A 66 -1.18 -18.84 -1.88
C THR A 66 -1.80 -17.45 -1.92
N VAL A 67 -1.18 -16.57 -2.69
CA VAL A 67 -1.73 -15.24 -3.04
C VAL A 67 -1.68 -15.09 -4.55
N ARG A 68 -2.81 -14.77 -5.16
CA ARG A 68 -2.95 -14.62 -6.61
C ARG A 68 -3.59 -13.29 -6.98
N VAL A 69 -3.11 -12.72 -8.06
CA VAL A 69 -3.68 -11.51 -8.68
C VAL A 69 -4.02 -11.84 -10.12
N ASP A 70 -5.29 -11.79 -10.47
CA ASP A 70 -5.81 -12.20 -11.78
C ASP A 70 -5.26 -13.56 -12.25
N GLY A 71 -5.23 -14.53 -11.32
CA GLY A 71 -4.73 -15.87 -11.55
C GLY A 71 -3.21 -16.04 -11.48
N LEU A 72 -2.42 -14.95 -11.47
CA LEU A 72 -0.97 -14.99 -11.32
C LEU A 72 -0.58 -15.17 -9.85
N ASP A 73 0.25 -16.15 -9.55
CA ASP A 73 0.74 -16.43 -8.21
C ASP A 73 1.92 -15.52 -7.84
N THR A 74 1.87 -14.87 -6.67
CA THR A 74 2.92 -13.93 -6.23
C THR A 74 4.30 -14.59 -6.10
N ARG A 75 4.36 -15.90 -5.85
CA ARG A 75 5.59 -16.66 -5.67
C ARG A 75 6.24 -17.02 -7.01
N THR A 76 5.44 -17.54 -7.96
CA THR A 76 5.95 -18.03 -9.25
C THR A 76 5.97 -16.95 -10.32
N ASP A 77 5.00 -16.03 -10.28
CA ASP A 77 4.79 -15.01 -11.30
C ASP A 77 5.10 -13.59 -10.80
N GLY A 78 5.91 -13.46 -9.75
CA GLY A 78 6.19 -12.20 -9.05
C GLY A 78 6.47 -10.99 -9.96
N PRO A 79 7.32 -11.09 -11.02
CA PRO A 79 7.51 -9.98 -11.95
C PRO A 79 6.26 -9.58 -12.74
N ALA A 80 5.36 -10.52 -13.04
CA ALA A 80 4.10 -10.24 -13.73
C ALA A 80 3.10 -9.62 -12.78
N VAL A 81 3.02 -10.09 -11.53
CA VAL A 81 2.18 -9.50 -10.46
C VAL A 81 2.59 -8.05 -10.22
N ARG A 82 3.89 -7.75 -10.06
CA ARG A 82 4.38 -6.37 -9.81
C ARG A 82 4.19 -5.41 -11.00
N ARG A 83 3.87 -5.89 -12.17
CA ARG A 83 3.42 -5.02 -13.29
C ARG A 83 1.95 -4.65 -13.19
N ARG A 84 1.13 -5.51 -12.59
CA ARG A 84 -0.30 -5.30 -12.41
C ARG A 84 -0.65 -4.57 -11.12
N VAL A 85 0.18 -4.76 -10.09
CA VAL A 85 -0.06 -4.21 -8.75
C VAL A 85 0.99 -3.15 -8.46
N GLY A 86 0.60 -1.89 -8.55
CA GLY A 86 1.38 -0.77 -8.04
C GLY A 86 1.35 -0.75 -6.51
N PHE A 87 2.47 -0.34 -5.90
CA PHE A 87 2.56 -0.21 -4.45
C PHE A 87 3.10 1.17 -4.06
N VAL A 88 2.41 1.82 -3.13
CA VAL A 88 2.81 3.13 -2.58
C VAL A 88 3.11 2.95 -1.10
N PHE A 89 4.34 3.30 -0.71
CA PHE A 89 4.79 3.21 0.67
C PHE A 89 4.32 4.40 1.50
N THR A 90 4.29 4.24 2.81
CA THR A 90 3.96 5.30 3.78
C THR A 90 4.93 6.47 3.65
N ASP A 91 6.23 6.16 3.55
CA ASP A 91 7.29 7.16 3.38
C ASP A 91 7.68 7.27 1.91
N PRO A 92 7.40 8.40 1.25
CA PRO A 92 7.79 8.60 -0.14
C PRO A 92 9.31 8.57 -0.36
N ASP A 93 10.11 8.94 0.64
CA ASP A 93 11.57 8.96 0.52
C ASP A 93 12.15 7.52 0.43
N ALA A 94 11.42 6.51 0.91
CA ALA A 94 11.78 5.11 0.71
C ALA A 94 11.51 4.61 -0.73
N GLN A 95 10.78 5.38 -1.54
CA GLN A 95 10.36 5.01 -2.89
C GLN A 95 11.01 5.84 -3.98
N LEU A 96 11.23 7.14 -3.72
CA LEU A 96 11.82 8.08 -4.68
C LEU A 96 13.34 7.89 -4.72
N VAL A 97 13.88 7.55 -5.89
CA VAL A 97 15.30 7.18 -6.05
C VAL A 97 16.07 8.08 -7.00
N MET A 98 15.37 8.89 -7.81
CA MET A 98 16.01 9.77 -8.78
C MET A 98 16.16 11.20 -8.25
N PRO A 99 17.15 11.97 -8.76
CA PRO A 99 17.39 13.33 -8.31
C PRO A 99 16.24 14.31 -8.54
N THR A 100 15.50 14.13 -9.64
CA THR A 100 14.40 15.02 -10.04
C THR A 100 13.08 14.28 -10.26
N PRO A 101 11.93 14.95 -10.10
CA PRO A 101 10.61 14.37 -10.36
C PRO A 101 10.45 13.76 -11.75
N VAL A 102 10.91 14.45 -12.79
CA VAL A 102 10.76 13.94 -14.16
C VAL A 102 11.58 12.67 -14.38
N GLU A 103 12.77 12.58 -13.79
CA GLU A 103 13.62 11.38 -13.86
C GLU A 103 13.00 10.21 -13.11
N ASP A 104 12.37 10.45 -11.96
CA ASP A 104 11.74 9.40 -11.14
C ASP A 104 10.53 8.78 -11.87
N VAL A 105 9.63 9.62 -12.39
CA VAL A 105 8.51 9.14 -13.21
C VAL A 105 9.02 8.46 -14.49
N ALA A 106 10.05 9.01 -15.15
CA ALA A 106 10.64 8.40 -16.35
C ALA A 106 11.27 7.05 -16.05
N LEU A 107 11.89 6.86 -14.88
CA LEU A 107 12.42 5.57 -14.45
C LEU A 107 11.34 4.49 -14.41
N SER A 108 10.18 4.82 -13.83
CA SER A 108 9.03 3.91 -13.77
C SER A 108 8.52 3.48 -15.14
N LEU A 109 8.59 4.38 -16.13
CA LEU A 109 8.18 4.14 -17.52
C LEU A 109 9.21 3.38 -18.37
N ARG A 110 10.43 3.17 -17.88
CA ARG A 110 11.55 2.65 -18.68
C ARG A 110 11.25 1.34 -19.40
N ARG A 111 10.43 0.48 -18.82
CA ARG A 111 10.09 -0.84 -19.39
C ARG A 111 9.03 -0.75 -20.49
N SER A 112 8.04 0.14 -20.33
CA SER A 112 6.90 0.29 -21.24
C SER A 112 7.18 1.28 -22.37
N VAL A 113 8.08 2.26 -22.17
CA VAL A 113 8.44 3.31 -23.10
C VAL A 113 9.94 3.31 -23.34
N PRO A 114 10.46 2.55 -24.33
CA PRO A 114 11.90 2.43 -24.61
C PRO A 114 12.52 3.75 -25.09
N ASP A 115 11.80 4.54 -25.91
CA ASP A 115 12.31 5.81 -26.41
C ASP A 115 12.43 6.85 -25.27
N ALA A 116 13.61 7.44 -25.14
CA ALA A 116 13.93 8.34 -24.03
C ALA A 116 13.17 9.66 -24.11
N ARG A 117 12.95 10.19 -25.31
CA ARG A 117 12.24 11.48 -25.51
C ARG A 117 10.75 11.31 -25.22
N GLU A 118 10.15 10.24 -25.76
CA GLU A 118 8.75 9.91 -25.49
C GLU A 118 8.54 9.66 -24.00
N ARG A 119 9.43 8.94 -23.34
CA ARG A 119 9.37 8.65 -21.91
C ARG A 119 9.42 9.93 -21.07
N GLU A 120 10.32 10.86 -21.38
CA GLU A 120 10.38 12.16 -20.72
C GLU A 120 9.10 12.97 -20.94
N ALA A 121 8.59 13.01 -22.18
CA ALA A 121 7.35 13.71 -22.49
C ALA A 121 6.15 13.14 -21.69
N ARG A 122 6.05 11.81 -21.58
CA ARG A 122 5.01 11.15 -20.78
C ARG A 122 5.18 11.44 -19.29
N ALA A 123 6.42 11.44 -18.77
CA ALA A 123 6.70 11.80 -17.39
C ALA A 123 6.27 13.23 -17.06
N ARG A 124 6.62 14.21 -17.91
CA ARG A 124 6.18 15.60 -17.76
C ARG A 124 4.66 15.75 -17.82
N ALA A 125 4.00 15.03 -18.73
CA ALA A 125 2.55 15.02 -18.81
C ALA A 125 1.88 14.42 -17.55
N ALA A 126 2.46 13.39 -16.95
CA ALA A 126 1.98 12.80 -15.70
C ALA A 126 2.12 13.80 -14.54
N LEU A 127 3.27 14.46 -14.42
CA LEU A 127 3.51 15.50 -13.41
C LEU A 127 2.56 16.69 -13.55
N ALA A 128 2.26 17.10 -14.78
CA ALA A 128 1.34 18.20 -15.03
C ALA A 128 -0.08 17.90 -14.53
N ARG A 129 -0.55 16.66 -14.64
CA ARG A 129 -1.88 16.23 -14.15
C ARG A 129 -2.06 16.39 -12.65
N VAL A 130 -0.97 16.29 -11.88
CA VAL A 130 -0.98 16.44 -10.42
C VAL A 130 -0.44 17.79 -9.94
N GLY A 131 -0.29 18.77 -10.85
CA GLY A 131 0.16 20.13 -10.53
C GLY A 131 1.65 20.24 -10.17
N LEU A 132 2.48 19.31 -10.62
CA LEU A 132 3.93 19.30 -10.40
C LEU A 132 4.74 19.69 -11.64
N ALA A 133 4.11 20.28 -12.69
CA ALA A 133 4.78 20.65 -13.93
C ALA A 133 5.99 21.57 -13.70
N ASP A 134 5.79 22.64 -12.91
CA ASP A 134 6.85 23.64 -12.59
C ASP A 134 7.93 23.11 -11.63
N ARG A 135 7.76 21.89 -11.14
CA ARG A 135 8.67 21.21 -10.21
C ARG A 135 9.43 20.06 -10.88
N ALA A 136 9.14 19.76 -12.15
CA ALA A 136 9.64 18.58 -12.84
C ALA A 136 11.17 18.44 -12.82
N ASP A 137 11.89 19.54 -12.90
CA ASP A 137 13.36 19.59 -12.96
C ASP A 137 14.02 20.04 -11.64
N LEU A 138 13.23 20.28 -10.59
CA LEU A 138 13.77 20.64 -9.28
C LEU A 138 14.31 19.38 -8.56
N PRO A 139 15.29 19.54 -7.67
CA PRO A 139 15.70 18.41 -6.82
C PRO A 139 14.53 17.90 -5.97
N VAL A 140 14.36 16.57 -5.86
CA VAL A 140 13.27 15.93 -5.08
C VAL A 140 13.23 16.42 -3.64
N HIS A 141 14.39 16.67 -3.01
CA HIS A 141 14.46 17.18 -1.64
C HIS A 141 13.95 18.63 -1.48
N ALA A 142 13.78 19.40 -2.57
CA ALA A 142 13.15 20.72 -2.55
C ALA A 142 11.62 20.67 -2.54
N LEU A 143 11.02 19.49 -2.73
CA LEU A 143 9.58 19.28 -2.64
C LEU A 143 9.11 19.20 -1.18
N SER A 144 7.90 19.70 -0.91
CA SER A 144 7.22 19.44 0.37
C SER A 144 6.88 17.97 0.55
N GLY A 145 6.58 17.53 1.76
CA GLY A 145 6.14 16.15 2.04
C GLY A 145 4.96 15.71 1.17
N GLY A 146 3.92 16.57 1.06
CA GLY A 146 2.77 16.29 0.20
C GLY A 146 3.12 16.22 -1.29
N GLN A 147 4.03 17.06 -1.76
CA GLN A 147 4.50 17.01 -3.14
C GLN A 147 5.31 15.73 -3.42
N ARG A 148 6.13 15.27 -2.46
CA ARG A 148 6.85 14.00 -2.58
C ARG A 148 5.87 12.81 -2.61
N GLN A 149 4.80 12.86 -1.80
CA GLN A 149 3.78 11.82 -1.82
C GLN A 149 3.02 11.77 -3.17
N LEU A 150 2.63 12.94 -3.71
CA LEU A 150 2.06 13.00 -5.05
C LEU A 150 3.01 12.51 -6.13
N LEU A 151 4.31 12.81 -6.02
CA LEU A 151 5.32 12.30 -6.93
C LEU A 151 5.41 10.77 -6.85
N ALA A 152 5.47 10.19 -5.65
CA ALA A 152 5.50 8.74 -5.46
C ALA A 152 4.27 8.05 -6.07
N LEU A 153 3.07 8.59 -5.82
CA LEU A 153 1.83 8.13 -6.44
C LEU A 153 1.90 8.24 -7.97
N THR A 154 2.36 9.39 -8.49
CA THR A 154 2.47 9.64 -9.94
C THR A 154 3.43 8.66 -10.61
N SER A 155 4.57 8.35 -9.97
CA SER A 155 5.56 7.40 -10.48
C SER A 155 4.98 5.98 -10.58
N VAL A 156 4.13 5.57 -9.63
CA VAL A 156 3.44 4.28 -9.68
C VAL A 156 2.33 4.29 -10.74
N LEU A 157 1.46 5.30 -10.72
CA LEU A 157 0.32 5.40 -11.64
C LEU A 157 0.74 5.56 -13.10
N ALA A 158 1.91 6.14 -13.37
CA ALA A 158 2.46 6.24 -14.72
C ALA A 158 2.67 4.87 -15.39
N THR A 159 2.82 3.80 -14.61
CA THR A 159 2.93 2.41 -15.14
C THR A 159 1.60 1.78 -15.51
N ASP A 160 0.48 2.48 -15.27
CA ASP A 160 -0.89 2.02 -15.52
C ASP A 160 -1.20 0.64 -14.90
N PRO A 161 -1.07 0.50 -13.57
CA PRO A 161 -1.36 -0.76 -12.89
C PRO A 161 -2.87 -1.06 -12.88
N ASP A 162 -3.26 -2.33 -12.86
CA ASP A 162 -4.66 -2.77 -12.69
C ASP A 162 -5.15 -2.57 -11.25
N VAL A 163 -4.23 -2.70 -10.28
CA VAL A 163 -4.46 -2.57 -8.84
C VAL A 163 -3.45 -1.61 -8.24
N LEU A 164 -3.89 -0.73 -7.36
CA LEU A 164 -3.04 0.12 -6.54
C LEU A 164 -3.18 -0.26 -5.07
N VAL A 165 -2.08 -0.59 -4.42
CA VAL A 165 -2.01 -0.83 -2.98
C VAL A 165 -1.26 0.32 -2.34
N CYS A 166 -1.88 0.99 -1.37
CA CYS A 166 -1.29 2.10 -0.63
C CYS A 166 -1.14 1.73 0.85
N ASP A 167 0.08 1.76 1.37
CA ASP A 167 0.36 1.52 2.79
C ASP A 167 0.45 2.86 3.51
N GLU A 168 -0.65 3.31 4.12
CA GLU A 168 -0.79 4.57 4.86
C GLU A 168 -0.36 5.83 4.07
N PRO A 169 -0.94 6.07 2.88
CA PRO A 169 -0.44 7.10 1.95
C PRO A 169 -0.60 8.54 2.44
N THR A 170 -1.37 8.77 3.51
CA THR A 170 -1.69 10.12 4.01
C THR A 170 -1.17 10.41 5.42
N THR A 171 -0.53 9.44 6.08
CA THR A 171 -0.11 9.52 7.49
C THR A 171 0.83 10.70 7.79
N LEU A 172 1.75 11.01 6.87
CA LEU A 172 2.75 12.08 7.03
C LEU A 172 2.29 13.44 6.45
N LEU A 173 1.01 13.56 6.06
CA LEU A 173 0.49 14.72 5.37
C LEU A 173 -0.36 15.60 6.28
N ASP A 174 -0.30 16.92 6.06
CA ASP A 174 -1.27 17.85 6.62
C ASP A 174 -2.67 17.64 6.00
N LEU A 175 -3.70 18.23 6.61
CA LEU A 175 -5.10 18.06 6.19
C LEU A 175 -5.35 18.43 4.73
N ARG A 176 -4.66 19.44 4.20
CA ARG A 176 -4.82 19.87 2.81
C ARG A 176 -4.29 18.84 1.83
N TRP A 177 -3.08 18.34 2.08
CA TRP A 177 -2.46 17.32 1.22
C TRP A 177 -3.15 15.97 1.34
N ARG A 178 -3.67 15.65 2.55
CA ARG A 178 -4.49 14.46 2.75
C ARG A 178 -5.71 14.49 1.84
N ALA A 179 -6.50 15.59 1.84
CA ALA A 179 -7.66 15.73 0.96
C ALA A 179 -7.31 15.56 -0.52
N VAL A 180 -6.18 16.15 -0.98
CA VAL A 180 -5.73 16.01 -2.36
C VAL A 180 -5.42 14.55 -2.73
N VAL A 181 -4.77 13.79 -1.83
CA VAL A 181 -4.44 12.38 -2.07
C VAL A 181 -5.71 11.52 -2.03
N ASP A 182 -6.61 11.76 -1.06
CA ASP A 182 -7.87 11.02 -0.93
C ASP A 182 -8.76 11.22 -2.16
N ASP A 183 -8.92 12.47 -2.64
CA ASP A 183 -9.65 12.78 -3.88
C ASP A 183 -9.03 12.07 -5.09
N LEU A 184 -7.70 12.12 -5.22
CA LEU A 184 -6.99 11.43 -6.30
C LEU A 184 -7.27 9.92 -6.26
N LEU A 185 -7.16 9.28 -5.09
CA LEU A 185 -7.40 7.84 -4.94
C LEU A 185 -8.86 7.46 -5.20
N ALA A 186 -9.81 8.32 -4.82
CA ALA A 186 -11.24 8.10 -5.05
C ALA A 186 -11.60 8.10 -6.54
N ASP A 187 -10.97 8.96 -7.34
CA ASP A 187 -11.27 9.12 -8.77
C ASP A 187 -10.58 8.07 -9.68
N LEU A 188 -9.64 7.28 -9.15
CA LEU A 188 -8.91 6.31 -9.94
C LEU A 188 -9.82 5.22 -10.53
N PRO A 189 -9.64 4.82 -11.82
CA PRO A 189 -10.36 3.70 -12.42
C PRO A 189 -9.89 2.33 -11.88
N GLN A 190 -8.68 2.25 -11.35
CA GLN A 190 -8.05 1.04 -10.81
C GLN A 190 -8.78 0.53 -9.55
N GLN A 191 -8.61 -0.76 -9.25
CA GLN A 191 -8.89 -1.27 -7.92
C GLN A 191 -7.89 -0.68 -6.93
N VAL A 192 -8.37 -0.07 -5.84
CA VAL A 192 -7.49 0.55 -4.82
C VAL A 192 -7.68 -0.15 -3.49
N VAL A 193 -6.58 -0.61 -2.90
CA VAL A 193 -6.53 -1.15 -1.54
C VAL A 193 -5.71 -0.18 -0.69
N VAL A 194 -6.34 0.45 0.31
CA VAL A 194 -5.69 1.44 1.19
C VAL A 194 -5.58 0.88 2.60
N VAL A 195 -4.37 0.74 3.10
CA VAL A 195 -4.14 0.59 4.54
C VAL A 195 -4.20 1.98 5.16
N THR A 196 -5.02 2.16 6.18
CA THR A 196 -5.17 3.45 6.86
C THR A 196 -5.57 3.28 8.32
N HIS A 197 -5.20 4.23 9.15
CA HIS A 197 -5.74 4.43 10.50
C HIS A 197 -6.82 5.52 10.53
N ASP A 198 -7.06 6.19 9.39
CA ASP A 198 -8.14 7.17 9.24
C ASP A 198 -9.46 6.44 8.98
N LEU A 199 -10.31 6.41 10.02
CA LEU A 199 -11.58 5.71 9.94
C LEU A 199 -12.63 6.45 9.10
N ASP A 200 -12.50 7.76 8.95
CA ASP A 200 -13.39 8.53 8.09
C ASP A 200 -13.07 8.24 6.61
N ALA A 201 -11.79 8.18 6.25
CA ALA A 201 -11.36 7.73 4.93
C ALA A 201 -11.81 6.28 4.65
N ALA A 202 -11.70 5.39 5.64
CA ALA A 202 -12.13 4.00 5.49
C ALA A 202 -13.64 3.85 5.24
N GLN A 203 -14.48 4.76 5.75
CA GLN A 203 -15.94 4.74 5.51
C GLN A 203 -16.31 5.00 4.03
N HIS A 204 -15.43 5.57 3.23
CA HIS A 204 -15.66 5.79 1.79
C HIS A 204 -15.29 4.59 0.93
N ALA A 205 -14.76 3.52 1.52
CA ALA A 205 -14.52 2.27 0.82
C ALA A 205 -15.82 1.50 0.54
N GLU A 206 -15.76 0.51 -0.35
CA GLU A 206 -16.87 -0.43 -0.60
C GLU A 206 -16.82 -1.62 0.37
N ARG A 207 -15.63 -1.91 0.90
CA ARG A 207 -15.36 -2.99 1.85
C ARG A 207 -14.21 -2.63 2.78
N VAL A 208 -14.34 -2.97 4.05
CA VAL A 208 -13.31 -2.73 5.06
C VAL A 208 -12.91 -4.04 5.73
N LEU A 209 -11.60 -4.26 5.80
CA LEU A 209 -10.99 -5.35 6.55
C LEU A 209 -10.43 -4.79 7.86
N VAL A 210 -10.76 -5.41 8.97
CA VAL A 210 -10.15 -5.10 10.27
C VAL A 210 -9.10 -6.15 10.57
N VAL A 211 -7.86 -5.72 10.78
CA VAL A 211 -6.73 -6.59 11.10
C VAL A 211 -6.30 -6.37 12.54
N ASP A 212 -6.26 -7.44 13.33
CA ASP A 212 -5.79 -7.44 14.71
C ASP A 212 -4.99 -8.70 15.02
N ASP A 213 -3.89 -8.56 15.73
CA ASP A 213 -2.98 -9.65 16.12
C ASP A 213 -2.66 -10.64 14.96
N GLY A 214 -2.36 -10.09 13.77
CA GLY A 214 -2.05 -10.88 12.58
C GLY A 214 -3.23 -11.64 11.99
N ARG A 215 -4.47 -11.25 12.26
CA ARG A 215 -5.69 -11.89 11.73
C ARG A 215 -6.65 -10.86 11.16
N VAL A 216 -7.41 -11.24 10.14
CA VAL A 216 -8.59 -10.50 9.71
C VAL A 216 -9.71 -10.87 10.66
N VAL A 217 -10.10 -9.95 11.56
CA VAL A 217 -11.11 -10.19 12.60
C VAL A 217 -12.50 -9.71 12.20
N HIS A 218 -12.57 -8.80 11.21
CA HIS A 218 -13.82 -8.39 10.59
C HIS A 218 -13.59 -8.12 9.10
N ASP A 219 -14.59 -8.40 8.30
CA ASP A 219 -14.57 -8.26 6.85
C ASP A 219 -15.99 -7.95 6.36
N GLY A 220 -16.20 -6.76 5.83
CA GLY A 220 -17.54 -6.40 5.37
C GLY A 220 -17.76 -4.91 5.09
N GLU A 221 -19.00 -4.51 5.27
CA GLU A 221 -19.49 -3.17 5.01
C GLU A 221 -18.79 -2.13 5.92
N PRO A 222 -18.42 -0.96 5.38
CA PRO A 222 -17.58 0.02 6.08
C PRO A 222 -18.08 0.45 7.46
N SER A 223 -19.36 0.79 7.61
CA SER A 223 -19.88 1.28 8.89
C SER A 223 -19.84 0.20 9.97
N ALA A 224 -20.17 -1.04 9.63
CA ALA A 224 -20.10 -2.18 10.54
C ALA A 224 -18.66 -2.51 10.93
N ALA A 225 -17.74 -2.48 9.97
CA ALA A 225 -16.32 -2.76 10.21
C ALA A 225 -15.67 -1.68 11.10
N VAL A 226 -15.96 -0.39 10.84
CA VAL A 226 -15.46 0.71 11.65
C VAL A 226 -16.02 0.65 13.08
N ALA A 227 -17.31 0.30 13.25
CA ALA A 227 -17.90 0.09 14.58
C ALA A 227 -17.20 -1.07 15.31
N ALA A 228 -17.04 -2.22 14.64
CA ALA A 228 -16.34 -3.39 15.20
C ALA A 228 -14.89 -3.05 15.62
N TYR A 229 -14.18 -2.25 14.82
CA TYR A 229 -12.82 -1.81 15.16
C TYR A 229 -12.81 -0.89 16.40
N ARG A 230 -13.77 0.07 16.50
CA ARG A 230 -13.89 0.94 17.69
C ARG A 230 -14.18 0.15 18.96
N ASP A 231 -15.08 -0.83 18.88
CA ASP A 231 -15.41 -1.71 20.01
C ASP A 231 -14.22 -2.56 20.42
N LEU A 232 -13.46 -3.09 19.45
CA LEU A 232 -12.23 -3.83 19.69
C LEU A 232 -11.19 -2.97 20.45
N MET A 233 -10.97 -1.73 20.00
CA MET A 233 -10.02 -0.82 20.66
C MET A 233 -10.47 -0.39 22.04
N ALA A 234 -11.77 -0.19 22.26
CA ALA A 234 -12.33 0.17 23.57
C ALA A 234 -12.21 -0.99 24.60
N SER A 235 -12.22 -2.25 24.13
CA SER A 235 -12.11 -3.43 24.96
C SER A 235 -10.68 -3.91 25.19
N SER A 236 -9.72 -3.45 24.41
CA SER A 236 -8.31 -3.85 24.49
C SER A 236 -7.53 -2.93 25.44
N PRO A 237 -6.95 -3.43 26.54
CA PRO A 237 -6.07 -2.61 27.37
C PRO A 237 -4.81 -2.23 26.58
N VAL A 238 -4.37 -0.98 26.69
CA VAL A 238 -3.07 -0.52 26.14
C VAL A 238 -1.96 -1.39 26.72
N ARG A 239 -1.24 -2.12 25.89
CA ARG A 239 -0.10 -2.95 26.34
C ARG A 239 1.12 -2.06 26.52
N ALA A 240 1.96 -2.39 27.51
CA ALA A 240 3.17 -1.62 27.84
C ALA A 240 4.19 -1.50 26.68
N GLY A 241 4.04 -2.28 25.61
CA GLY A 241 4.84 -2.19 24.38
C GLY A 241 4.24 -1.30 23.29
N ASP A 242 3.05 -0.73 23.49
CA ASP A 242 2.36 0.15 22.54
C ASP A 242 2.70 1.64 22.77
N VAL A 243 3.52 1.91 23.81
CA VAL A 243 4.02 3.26 24.10
C VAL A 243 5.31 3.47 23.31
N PRO A 244 5.36 4.52 22.41
CA PRO A 244 6.53 4.81 21.60
C PRO A 244 7.77 5.18 22.40
#